data_6a156aafbd4651c0c858bbc83d79825a
#
_entry.id   6a156aafbd4651c0c858bbc83d79825a
#
_cell.length_a   1.000
_cell.length_b   1.000
_cell.length_c   1.000
_cell.angle_alpha   90.00
_cell.angle_beta   90.00
_cell.angle_gamma   90.00
#
_symmetry.space_group_name_H-M   'P 1'
#
loop_
_entity.id
_entity.type
_entity.pdbx_description
1 polymer ?
#
loop_
_entity_poly.entity_id
_entity_poly.type
_entity_poly.pdbx_seq_one_letter_code
_entity_poly.pdbx_strand_id
1 'polypeptide(L)'
;VIAAGGYDHSTMGEDMELVVKLHEYCTLNEIPYCVKYATDAICWSQAPERLKDLCKQRKRWHLGLFQSMWKHKVMLFNAKFGAVSFVSFFYFFLYELLSSFIEIFGILTMVLAFIFDLINVPFMILFFAIYAVFGCILTLTAFFARTQTIDLKISAMDALKAVLLCFFEITFLRFIMAFVRATAFFGYKKKKLNWGRIERKKINVK
;
A
#
# COMPACT_ATOMS: atom_id res chain seq x y z
N VAL A 1 22.70 4.67 -9.66
CA VAL A 1 22.40 3.50 -8.84
C VAL A 1 23.66 2.95 -8.17
N ILE A 2 24.70 2.60 -8.92
CA ILE A 2 25.96 2.05 -8.35
C ILE A 2 26.60 3.01 -7.35
N ALA A 3 26.72 4.30 -7.67
CA ALA A 3 27.28 5.31 -6.79
C ALA A 3 26.48 5.49 -5.48
N ALA A 4 25.19 5.22 -5.49
CA ALA A 4 24.32 5.24 -4.31
C ALA A 4 24.33 3.91 -3.52
N GLY A 5 25.19 2.95 -3.87
CA GLY A 5 25.34 1.66 -3.20
C GLY A 5 24.38 0.55 -3.66
N GLY A 6 23.63 0.75 -4.77
CA GLY A 6 22.76 -0.28 -5.36
C GLY A 6 21.58 -0.67 -4.48
N TYR A 7 21.05 -1.89 -4.70
CA TYR A 7 19.96 -2.46 -3.91
C TYR A 7 20.40 -2.84 -2.49
N ASP A 8 19.54 -2.59 -1.51
CA ASP A 8 19.81 -2.97 -0.12
C ASP A 8 19.16 -4.32 0.23
N HIS A 9 20.00 -5.33 0.40
CA HIS A 9 19.55 -6.68 0.78
C HIS A 9 19.05 -6.78 2.24
N SER A 10 19.23 -5.73 3.04
CA SER A 10 18.76 -5.70 4.44
C SER A 10 17.31 -5.26 4.59
N THR A 11 16.63 -4.89 3.50
CA THR A 11 15.23 -4.48 3.49
C THR A 11 14.34 -5.48 2.76
N MET A 12 13.05 -5.54 3.15
CA MET A 12 12.05 -6.38 2.47
C MET A 12 11.39 -5.69 1.28
N GLY A 13 11.70 -4.42 1.03
CA GLY A 13 11.20 -3.60 -0.06
C GLY A 13 12.36 -2.89 -0.73
N GLU A 14 13.29 -3.67 -1.27
CA GLU A 14 14.53 -3.20 -1.91
C GLU A 14 14.28 -2.29 -3.12
N ASP A 15 13.20 -2.52 -3.83
CA ASP A 15 12.73 -1.72 -4.98
C ASP A 15 12.32 -0.31 -4.55
N MET A 16 11.46 -0.23 -3.54
CA MET A 16 11.02 1.05 -2.98
C MET A 16 12.16 1.77 -2.25
N GLU A 17 12.96 1.04 -1.47
CA GLU A 17 14.12 1.60 -0.75
C GLU A 17 15.11 2.22 -1.71
N LEU A 18 15.37 1.60 -2.86
CA LEU A 18 16.26 2.15 -3.87
C LEU A 18 15.78 3.52 -4.38
N VAL A 19 14.48 3.69 -4.64
CA VAL A 19 13.94 4.97 -5.10
C VAL A 19 14.13 6.05 -4.03
N VAL A 20 13.80 5.75 -2.78
CA VAL A 20 13.97 6.67 -1.65
C VAL A 20 15.45 7.03 -1.44
N LYS A 21 16.32 6.03 -1.50
CA LYS A 21 17.78 6.21 -1.43
C LYS A 21 18.32 7.13 -2.53
N LEU A 22 17.84 6.98 -3.76
CA LEU A 22 18.26 7.85 -4.87
C LEU A 22 17.86 9.30 -4.64
N HIS A 23 16.64 9.54 -4.13
CA HIS A 23 16.22 10.89 -3.73
C HIS A 23 17.15 11.47 -2.65
N GLU A 24 17.42 10.70 -1.60
CA GLU A 24 18.33 11.13 -0.53
C GLU A 24 19.73 11.39 -1.05
N TYR A 25 20.31 10.43 -1.77
CA TYR A 25 21.67 10.52 -2.29
C TYR A 25 21.87 11.71 -3.22
N CYS A 26 20.98 11.90 -4.19
CA CYS A 26 21.11 12.99 -5.15
C CYS A 26 20.94 14.36 -4.48
N THR A 27 19.99 14.49 -3.55
CA THR A 27 19.77 15.77 -2.85
C THR A 27 20.95 16.11 -1.91
N LEU A 28 21.47 15.14 -1.17
CA LEU A 28 22.60 15.39 -0.24
C LEU A 28 23.91 15.71 -0.96
N ASN A 29 24.11 15.17 -2.15
CA ASN A 29 25.31 15.41 -2.97
C ASN A 29 25.09 16.51 -4.02
N GLU A 30 23.98 17.24 -3.97
CA GLU A 30 23.64 18.34 -4.90
C GLU A 30 23.67 17.91 -6.38
N ILE A 31 23.34 16.63 -6.65
CA ILE A 31 23.30 16.08 -8.00
C ILE A 31 21.92 16.38 -8.60
N PRO A 32 21.83 17.09 -9.73
CA PRO A 32 20.57 17.30 -10.40
C PRO A 32 20.01 15.99 -10.93
N TYR A 33 18.74 15.69 -10.63
CA TYR A 33 18.06 14.46 -11.04
C TYR A 33 16.60 14.70 -11.36
N CYS A 34 16.03 13.78 -12.12
CA CYS A 34 14.60 13.74 -12.41
C CYS A 34 14.11 12.29 -12.35
N VAL A 35 13.03 12.04 -11.61
CA VAL A 35 12.34 10.74 -11.60
C VAL A 35 11.12 10.85 -12.48
N LYS A 36 11.03 9.98 -13.48
CA LYS A 36 9.89 9.95 -14.42
C LYS A 36 9.20 8.60 -14.35
N TYR A 37 7.89 8.62 -14.46
CA TYR A 37 7.11 7.40 -14.61
C TYR A 37 7.12 6.95 -16.07
N ALA A 38 7.60 5.73 -16.32
CA ALA A 38 7.61 5.13 -17.65
C ALA A 38 6.29 4.38 -17.88
N THR A 39 5.36 4.98 -18.61
CA THR A 39 4.03 4.41 -18.89
C THR A 39 4.09 3.13 -19.71
N ASP A 40 5.12 3.01 -20.57
CA ASP A 40 5.30 1.89 -21.51
C ASP A 40 6.00 0.68 -20.87
N ALA A 41 6.62 0.87 -19.69
CA ALA A 41 7.30 -0.20 -18.96
C ALA A 41 6.28 -1.02 -18.15
N ILE A 42 5.60 -1.97 -18.80
CA ILE A 42 4.57 -2.80 -18.17
C ILE A 42 5.19 -4.10 -17.69
N CYS A 43 5.09 -4.36 -16.38
CA CYS A 43 5.48 -5.63 -15.77
C CYS A 43 4.25 -6.45 -15.40
N TRP A 44 4.17 -7.67 -15.91
CA TRP A 44 3.10 -8.61 -15.60
C TRP A 44 3.57 -9.60 -14.54
N SER A 45 2.85 -9.69 -13.43
CA SER A 45 3.15 -10.67 -12.38
C SER A 45 1.87 -11.35 -11.90
N GLN A 46 2.02 -12.59 -11.43
CA GLN A 46 0.90 -13.35 -10.88
C GLN A 46 0.54 -12.81 -9.49
N ALA A 47 -0.73 -12.41 -9.32
CA ALA A 47 -1.26 -12.03 -8.01
C ALA A 47 -1.44 -13.25 -7.09
N PRO A 48 -1.39 -13.08 -5.75
CA PRO A 48 -1.72 -14.14 -4.81
C PRO A 48 -3.17 -14.61 -4.98
N GLU A 49 -3.38 -15.91 -5.16
CA GLU A 49 -4.73 -16.48 -5.30
C GLU A 49 -5.38 -16.80 -3.96
N ARG A 50 -4.58 -17.01 -2.90
CA ARG A 50 -5.05 -17.38 -1.56
C ARG A 50 -4.95 -16.18 -0.62
N LEU A 51 -5.96 -15.97 0.21
CA LEU A 51 -5.96 -14.91 1.23
C LEU A 51 -4.71 -14.98 2.14
N LYS A 52 -4.29 -16.19 2.50
CA LYS A 52 -3.08 -16.41 3.32
C LYS A 52 -1.81 -15.84 2.66
N ASP A 53 -1.67 -15.99 1.35
CA ASP A 53 -0.50 -15.52 0.62
C ASP A 53 -0.59 -14.01 0.37
N LEU A 54 -1.79 -13.48 0.16
CA LEU A 54 -2.06 -12.04 0.15
C LEU A 54 -1.67 -11.41 1.50
N CYS A 55 -2.07 -12.01 2.63
CA CYS A 55 -1.69 -11.53 3.96
C CYS A 55 -0.17 -11.53 4.17
N LYS A 56 0.54 -12.58 3.73
CA LYS A 56 2.01 -12.63 3.80
C LYS A 56 2.65 -11.52 2.97
N GLN A 57 2.15 -11.31 1.74
CA GLN A 57 2.63 -10.26 0.84
C GLN A 57 2.44 -8.87 1.46
N ARG A 58 1.24 -8.57 1.98
CA ARG A 58 0.92 -7.28 2.61
C ARG A 58 1.76 -7.02 3.87
N LYS A 59 1.98 -8.04 4.71
CA LYS A 59 2.90 -7.94 5.86
C LYS A 59 4.32 -7.58 5.42
N ARG A 60 4.82 -8.26 4.39
CA ARG A 60 6.16 -8.00 3.86
C ARG A 60 6.29 -6.58 3.31
N TRP A 61 5.34 -6.15 2.51
CA TRP A 61 5.34 -4.79 1.94
C TRP A 61 5.29 -3.71 3.03
N HIS A 62 4.45 -3.92 4.05
CA HIS A 62 4.34 -2.96 5.14
C HIS A 62 5.63 -2.89 5.99
N LEU A 63 6.29 -4.03 6.21
CA LEU A 63 7.61 -4.05 6.84
C LEU A 63 8.69 -3.40 5.99
N GLY A 64 8.69 -3.65 4.67
CA GLY A 64 9.60 -3.00 3.73
C GLY A 64 9.45 -1.48 3.73
N LEU A 65 8.19 -1.00 3.73
CA LEU A 65 7.89 0.42 3.85
C LEU A 65 8.46 1.00 5.15
N PHE A 66 8.19 0.36 6.29
CA PHE A 66 8.73 0.81 7.58
C PHE A 66 10.26 0.84 7.57
N GLN A 67 10.92 -0.21 7.05
CA GLN A 67 12.38 -0.28 6.99
C GLN A 67 12.96 0.85 6.14
N SER A 68 12.38 1.10 4.97
CA SER A 68 12.80 2.17 4.06
C SER A 68 12.62 3.54 4.70
N MET A 69 11.47 3.80 5.30
CA MET A 69 11.20 5.09 5.94
C MET A 69 12.06 5.32 7.17
N TRP A 70 12.31 4.28 7.98
CA TRP A 70 13.17 4.39 9.15
C TRP A 70 14.63 4.65 8.76
N LYS A 71 15.11 4.00 7.72
CA LYS A 71 16.47 4.18 7.20
C LYS A 71 16.70 5.59 6.66
N HIS A 72 15.72 6.11 5.92
CA HIS A 72 15.78 7.42 5.28
C HIS A 72 15.03 8.52 6.06
N LYS A 73 14.86 8.36 7.38
CA LYS A 73 14.12 9.29 8.24
C LYS A 73 14.64 10.73 8.22
N VAL A 74 15.89 10.95 7.80
CA VAL A 74 16.47 12.28 7.61
C VAL A 74 15.70 13.12 6.58
N MET A 75 14.93 12.47 5.70
CA MET A 75 14.10 13.15 4.72
C MET A 75 12.81 13.72 5.33
N LEU A 76 12.34 13.21 6.48
CA LEU A 76 11.09 13.64 7.09
C LEU A 76 11.20 15.08 7.63
N PHE A 77 10.33 15.97 7.17
CA PHE A 77 10.29 17.39 7.52
C PHE A 77 11.61 18.16 7.30
N ASN A 78 12.41 17.73 6.34
CA ASN A 78 13.67 18.36 6.03
C ASN A 78 13.55 19.22 4.75
N ALA A 79 13.71 20.52 4.90
CA ALA A 79 13.55 21.49 3.82
C ALA A 79 14.50 21.29 2.63
N LYS A 80 15.68 20.64 2.83
CA LYS A 80 16.60 20.32 1.75
C LYS A 80 15.97 19.45 0.66
N PHE A 81 15.02 18.60 1.02
CA PHE A 81 14.34 17.69 0.11
C PHE A 81 13.06 18.29 -0.53
N GLY A 82 12.68 19.53 -0.17
CA GLY A 82 11.55 20.24 -0.76
C GLY A 82 10.25 19.42 -0.73
N ALA A 83 9.54 19.39 -1.86
CA ALA A 83 8.26 18.67 -1.98
C ALA A 83 8.36 17.16 -1.73
N VAL A 84 9.49 16.53 -1.99
CA VAL A 84 9.69 15.09 -1.71
C VAL A 84 9.56 14.80 -0.22
N SER A 85 10.09 15.69 0.65
CA SER A 85 9.98 15.58 2.11
C SER A 85 8.56 15.82 2.61
N PHE A 86 8.02 17.00 2.30
CA PHE A 86 6.78 17.48 2.91
C PHE A 86 5.52 16.88 2.31
N VAL A 87 5.57 16.43 1.05
CA VAL A 87 4.42 15.83 0.37
C VAL A 87 4.59 14.32 0.27
N SER A 88 5.57 13.84 -0.50
CA SER A 88 5.68 12.41 -0.81
C SER A 88 6.05 11.58 0.41
N PHE A 89 7.12 11.93 1.11
CA PHE A 89 7.59 11.15 2.26
C PHE A 89 6.59 11.22 3.42
N PHE A 90 6.00 12.39 3.67
CA PHE A 90 4.96 12.56 4.68
C PHE A 90 3.68 11.79 4.34
N TYR A 91 3.26 11.77 3.05
CA TYR A 91 2.15 10.95 2.58
C TYR A 91 2.38 9.46 2.86
N PHE A 92 3.52 8.92 2.48
CA PHE A 92 3.85 7.51 2.76
C PHE A 92 3.91 7.22 4.25
N PHE A 93 4.43 8.12 5.05
CA PHE A 93 4.46 7.99 6.51
C PHE A 93 3.05 7.95 7.11
N LEU A 94 2.21 8.93 6.78
CA LEU A 94 0.89 9.08 7.40
C LEU A 94 -0.13 8.09 6.80
N TYR A 95 -0.26 8.09 5.45
CA TYR A 95 -1.33 7.36 4.78
C TYR A 95 -1.00 5.90 4.47
N GLU A 96 0.27 5.55 4.32
CA GLU A 96 0.65 4.17 4.03
C GLU A 96 1.12 3.44 5.28
N LEU A 97 2.00 4.04 6.09
CA LEU A 97 2.57 3.38 7.25
C LEU A 97 1.63 3.43 8.47
N LEU A 98 1.12 4.61 8.82
CA LEU A 98 0.28 4.78 10.01
C LEU A 98 -1.20 4.44 9.77
N SER A 99 -1.69 4.40 8.53
CA SER A 99 -3.10 4.16 8.22
C SER A 99 -3.68 2.92 8.89
N SER A 100 -2.93 1.81 8.93
CA SER A 100 -3.39 0.58 9.56
C SER A 100 -3.63 0.71 11.06
N PHE A 101 -2.83 1.50 11.75
CA PHE A 101 -3.01 1.78 13.18
C PHE A 101 -4.16 2.75 13.41
N ILE A 102 -4.28 3.79 12.56
CA ILE A 102 -5.38 4.76 12.60
C ILE A 102 -6.72 4.05 12.37
N GLU A 103 -6.79 3.15 11.39
CA GLU A 103 -7.99 2.36 11.11
C GLU A 103 -8.38 1.46 12.29
N ILE A 104 -7.42 0.75 12.91
CA ILE A 104 -7.69 -0.11 14.07
C ILE A 104 -8.13 0.74 15.27
N PHE A 105 -7.47 1.86 15.52
CA PHE A 105 -7.86 2.78 16.59
C PHE A 105 -9.27 3.34 16.37
N GLY A 106 -9.60 3.73 15.13
CA GLY A 106 -10.94 4.16 14.75
C GLY A 106 -12.02 3.10 14.99
N ILE A 107 -11.74 1.84 14.62
CA ILE A 107 -12.65 0.71 14.91
C ILE A 107 -12.84 0.53 16.42
N LEU A 108 -11.74 0.55 17.19
CA LEU A 108 -11.80 0.41 18.64
C LEU A 108 -12.62 1.54 19.27
N THR A 109 -12.36 2.78 18.87
CA THR A 109 -13.10 3.96 19.35
C THR A 109 -14.60 3.84 19.04
N MET A 110 -14.94 3.39 17.84
CA MET A 110 -16.33 3.19 17.42
C MET A 110 -17.02 2.10 18.24
N VAL A 111 -16.34 0.98 18.51
CA VAL A 111 -16.87 -0.10 19.36
C VAL A 111 -17.09 0.40 20.79
N LEU A 112 -16.15 1.12 21.36
CA LEU A 112 -16.30 1.70 22.70
C LEU A 112 -17.46 2.71 22.73
N ALA A 113 -17.55 3.60 21.76
CA ALA A 113 -18.64 4.57 21.68
C ALA A 113 -20.00 3.91 21.50
N PHE A 114 -20.08 2.77 20.80
CA PHE A 114 -21.30 1.96 20.72
C PHE A 114 -21.67 1.34 22.07
N ILE A 115 -20.70 0.77 22.81
CA ILE A 115 -20.93 0.18 24.14
C ILE A 115 -21.41 1.20 25.16
N PHE A 116 -20.90 2.43 25.07
CA PHE A 116 -21.29 3.54 25.95
C PHE A 116 -22.52 4.34 25.47
N ASP A 117 -23.22 3.85 24.43
CA ASP A 117 -24.41 4.49 23.85
C ASP A 117 -24.19 5.96 23.39
N LEU A 118 -22.98 6.23 22.91
CA LEU A 118 -22.59 7.56 22.43
C LEU A 118 -22.81 7.74 20.92
N ILE A 119 -23.28 6.70 20.22
CA ILE A 119 -23.42 6.69 18.76
C ILE A 119 -24.89 6.76 18.35
N ASN A 120 -25.18 7.68 17.43
CA ASN A 120 -26.41 7.62 16.64
C ASN A 120 -26.26 6.54 15.55
N VAL A 121 -26.87 5.37 15.79
CA VAL A 121 -26.73 4.20 14.89
C VAL A 121 -27.19 4.50 13.45
N PRO A 122 -28.35 5.14 13.18
CA PRO A 122 -28.75 5.53 11.83
C PRO A 122 -27.72 6.40 11.12
N PHE A 123 -27.16 7.39 11.80
CA PHE A 123 -26.13 8.25 11.25
C PHE A 123 -24.84 7.47 10.93
N MET A 124 -24.44 6.57 11.82
CA MET A 124 -23.27 5.71 11.63
C MET A 124 -23.44 4.83 10.36
N ILE A 125 -24.61 4.20 10.19
CA ILE A 125 -24.90 3.38 9.00
C ILE A 125 -24.83 4.24 7.73
N LEU A 126 -25.45 5.41 7.75
CA LEU A 126 -25.42 6.34 6.61
C LEU A 126 -23.99 6.77 6.27
N PHE A 127 -23.18 7.11 7.28
CA PHE A 127 -21.78 7.48 7.10
C PHE A 127 -20.98 6.35 6.43
N PHE A 128 -21.12 5.11 6.90
CA PHE A 128 -20.45 3.97 6.30
C PHE A 128 -20.92 3.66 4.88
N ALA A 129 -22.21 3.82 4.61
CA ALA A 129 -22.75 3.66 3.27
C ALA A 129 -22.14 4.68 2.28
N ILE A 130 -22.10 5.96 2.66
CA ILE A 130 -21.48 7.02 1.86
C ILE A 130 -20.00 6.74 1.65
N TYR A 131 -19.29 6.35 2.71
CA TYR A 131 -17.87 6.02 2.65
C TYR A 131 -17.60 4.85 1.69
N ALA A 132 -18.41 3.79 1.76
CA ALA A 132 -18.27 2.61 0.88
C ALA A 132 -18.55 2.97 -0.58
N VAL A 133 -19.58 3.76 -0.86
CA VAL A 133 -19.92 4.22 -2.22
C VAL A 133 -18.79 5.10 -2.78
N PHE A 134 -18.32 6.08 -2.01
CA PHE A 134 -17.25 6.98 -2.45
C PHE A 134 -15.95 6.20 -2.72
N GLY A 135 -15.55 5.30 -1.81
CA GLY A 135 -14.38 4.46 -2.00
C GLY A 135 -14.51 3.53 -3.20
N CYS A 136 -15.70 2.96 -3.44
CA CYS A 136 -15.99 2.14 -4.62
C CYS A 136 -15.83 2.96 -5.92
N ILE A 137 -16.35 4.18 -5.97
CA ILE A 137 -16.20 5.07 -7.13
C ILE A 137 -14.73 5.34 -7.41
N LEU A 138 -13.91 5.66 -6.40
CA LEU A 138 -12.48 5.91 -6.57
C LEU A 138 -11.75 4.67 -7.09
N THR A 139 -12.01 3.49 -6.51
CA THR A 139 -11.36 2.24 -6.93
C THR A 139 -11.76 1.85 -8.36
N LEU A 140 -13.04 2.00 -8.72
CA LEU A 140 -13.52 1.75 -10.07
C LEU A 140 -12.92 2.73 -11.07
N THR A 141 -12.83 4.01 -10.73
CA THR A 141 -12.20 5.01 -11.59
C THR A 141 -10.74 4.65 -11.87
N ALA A 142 -9.97 4.26 -10.84
CA ALA A 142 -8.60 3.80 -11.00
C ALA A 142 -8.49 2.53 -11.85
N PHE A 143 -9.40 1.57 -11.65
CA PHE A 143 -9.46 0.34 -12.42
C PHE A 143 -9.73 0.60 -13.90
N PHE A 144 -10.77 1.39 -14.23
CA PHE A 144 -11.11 1.69 -15.62
C PHE A 144 -10.06 2.56 -16.30
N ALA A 145 -9.48 3.54 -15.60
CA ALA A 145 -8.37 4.33 -16.13
C ALA A 145 -7.18 3.43 -16.49
N ARG A 146 -6.88 2.43 -15.65
CA ARG A 146 -5.82 1.46 -15.93
C ARG A 146 -6.12 0.58 -17.12
N THR A 147 -7.35 0.08 -17.26
CA THR A 147 -7.74 -0.77 -18.40
C THR A 147 -7.70 -0.02 -19.72
N GLN A 148 -8.06 1.26 -19.73
CA GLN A 148 -7.93 2.13 -20.90
C GLN A 148 -6.46 2.36 -21.29
N THR A 149 -5.59 2.57 -20.30
CA THR A 149 -4.16 2.81 -20.54
C THR A 149 -3.48 1.58 -21.19
N ILE A 150 -3.95 0.35 -20.88
CA ILE A 150 -3.38 -0.91 -21.37
C ILE A 150 -4.14 -1.43 -22.62
N ASP A 151 -5.18 -0.71 -23.05
CA ASP A 151 -6.09 -1.13 -24.15
C ASP A 151 -6.71 -2.52 -23.93
N LEU A 152 -7.09 -2.81 -22.70
CA LEU A 152 -7.62 -4.10 -22.27
C LEU A 152 -9.14 -4.12 -22.48
N LYS A 153 -9.62 -4.95 -23.41
CA LYS A 153 -11.07 -5.14 -23.61
C LYS A 153 -11.64 -5.97 -22.48
N ILE A 154 -12.59 -5.38 -21.75
CA ILE A 154 -13.28 -6.01 -20.61
C ILE A 154 -14.69 -6.39 -21.02
N SER A 155 -15.13 -7.60 -20.69
CA SER A 155 -16.51 -8.02 -20.88
C SER A 155 -17.44 -7.33 -19.86
N ALA A 156 -18.73 -7.19 -20.19
CA ALA A 156 -19.72 -6.64 -19.24
C ALA A 156 -19.78 -7.45 -17.93
N MET A 157 -19.60 -8.76 -18.01
CA MET A 157 -19.55 -9.65 -16.84
C MET A 157 -18.33 -9.37 -15.95
N ASP A 158 -17.17 -9.11 -16.56
CA ASP A 158 -15.96 -8.80 -15.79
C ASP A 158 -16.03 -7.40 -15.17
N ALA A 159 -16.68 -6.45 -15.86
CA ALA A 159 -16.97 -5.13 -15.28
C ALA A 159 -17.90 -5.26 -14.05
N LEU A 160 -18.95 -6.08 -14.13
CA LEU A 160 -19.84 -6.34 -13.00
C LEU A 160 -19.09 -6.99 -11.83
N LYS A 161 -18.25 -8.00 -12.10
CA LYS A 161 -17.40 -8.62 -11.07
C LYS A 161 -16.45 -7.58 -10.42
N ALA A 162 -15.87 -6.68 -11.22
CA ALA A 162 -15.01 -5.62 -10.69
C ALA A 162 -15.76 -4.71 -9.73
N VAL A 163 -17.01 -4.30 -10.05
CA VAL A 163 -17.85 -3.51 -9.15
C VAL A 163 -18.10 -4.24 -7.83
N LEU A 164 -18.54 -5.50 -7.90
CA LEU A 164 -18.80 -6.31 -6.70
C LEU A 164 -17.54 -6.51 -5.85
N LEU A 165 -16.39 -6.76 -6.48
CA LEU A 165 -15.11 -6.89 -5.79
C LEU A 165 -14.66 -5.59 -5.13
N CYS A 166 -14.89 -4.43 -5.74
CA CYS A 166 -14.60 -3.13 -5.13
C CYS A 166 -15.41 -2.90 -3.85
N PHE A 167 -16.70 -3.22 -3.86
CA PHE A 167 -17.52 -3.15 -2.65
C PHE A 167 -17.04 -4.12 -1.57
N PHE A 168 -16.72 -5.35 -1.94
CA PHE A 168 -16.20 -6.35 -1.01
C PHE A 168 -14.84 -5.92 -0.42
N GLU A 169 -13.97 -5.34 -1.24
CA GLU A 169 -12.67 -4.84 -0.79
C GLU A 169 -12.84 -3.77 0.28
N ILE A 170 -13.66 -2.76 0.03
CA ILE A 170 -13.82 -1.62 0.92
C ILE A 170 -14.54 -1.98 2.21
N THR A 171 -15.56 -2.84 2.13
CA THR A 171 -16.40 -3.19 3.28
C THR A 171 -15.79 -4.26 4.20
N PHE A 172 -15.05 -5.21 3.64
CA PHE A 172 -14.54 -6.35 4.40
C PHE A 172 -13.02 -6.50 4.33
N LEU A 173 -12.45 -6.56 3.12
CA LEU A 173 -11.05 -6.90 2.94
C LEU A 173 -10.13 -5.82 3.50
N ARG A 174 -10.50 -4.56 3.42
CA ARG A 174 -9.75 -3.43 3.96
C ARG A 174 -9.49 -3.58 5.45
N PHE A 175 -10.50 -3.91 6.24
CA PHE A 175 -10.36 -4.10 7.69
C PHE A 175 -9.45 -5.28 8.01
N ILE A 176 -9.60 -6.40 7.30
CA ILE A 176 -8.70 -7.55 7.44
C ILE A 176 -7.26 -7.14 7.14
N MET A 177 -7.05 -6.36 6.06
CA MET A 177 -5.71 -5.91 5.68
C MET A 177 -5.13 -4.89 6.66
N ALA A 178 -5.93 -4.05 7.32
CA ALA A 178 -5.47 -3.17 8.39
C ALA A 178 -4.88 -3.98 9.56
N PHE A 179 -5.59 -5.01 10.05
CA PHE A 179 -5.06 -5.91 11.07
C PHE A 179 -3.82 -6.67 10.61
N VAL A 180 -3.80 -7.16 9.37
CA VAL A 180 -2.67 -7.87 8.79
C VAL A 180 -1.43 -6.97 8.76
N ARG A 181 -1.57 -5.71 8.33
CA ARG A 181 -0.48 -4.73 8.28
C ARG A 181 0.01 -4.36 9.68
N ALA A 182 -0.87 -4.04 10.60
CA ALA A 182 -0.49 -3.71 11.98
C ALA A 182 0.22 -4.89 12.68
N THR A 183 -0.23 -6.14 12.44
CA THR A 183 0.42 -7.33 13.01
C THR A 183 1.75 -7.69 12.33
N ALA A 184 2.15 -7.00 11.27
CA ALA A 184 3.42 -7.23 10.60
C ALA A 184 4.62 -7.03 11.55
N PHE A 185 4.50 -6.08 12.48
CA PHE A 185 5.55 -5.75 13.44
C PHE A 185 5.76 -6.81 14.53
N PHE A 186 4.79 -7.69 14.78
CA PHE A 186 4.95 -8.77 15.75
C PHE A 186 5.98 -9.79 15.28
N GLY A 187 7.03 -9.97 16.07
CA GLY A 187 8.15 -10.85 15.75
C GLY A 187 9.11 -10.28 14.69
N TYR A 188 9.10 -8.98 14.48
CA TYR A 188 9.97 -8.27 13.53
C TYR A 188 11.44 -8.71 13.61
N LYS A 189 12.02 -8.78 14.81
CA LYS A 189 13.44 -9.16 15.01
C LYS A 189 13.78 -10.56 14.47
N LYS A 190 12.82 -11.51 14.52
CA LYS A 190 12.99 -12.90 14.02
C LYS A 190 12.70 -13.02 12.52
N LYS A 191 11.95 -12.08 11.93
CA LYS A 191 11.46 -12.15 10.55
C LYS A 191 12.13 -11.16 9.59
N LYS A 192 13.08 -10.39 10.08
CA LYS A 192 13.66 -9.20 9.41
C LYS A 192 14.11 -9.43 7.96
N LEU A 193 14.46 -10.67 7.59
CA LEU A 193 14.96 -11.01 6.24
C LEU A 193 14.30 -12.27 5.65
N ASN A 194 13.20 -12.75 6.24
CA ASN A 194 12.55 -13.94 5.73
C ASN A 194 11.48 -13.57 4.69
N TRP A 195 11.82 -13.66 3.41
CA TRP A 195 10.96 -13.35 2.27
C TRP A 195 9.69 -14.21 2.20
N GLY A 196 9.67 -15.38 2.86
CA GLY A 196 8.58 -16.34 2.77
C GLY A 196 8.42 -16.93 1.36
N ARG A 197 7.88 -18.13 1.27
CA ARG A 197 7.57 -18.77 -0.01
C ARG A 197 6.10 -18.49 -0.35
N ILE A 198 5.84 -17.89 -1.51
CA ILE A 198 4.50 -17.78 -2.11
C ILE A 198 4.42 -18.90 -3.15
N GLU A 199 3.45 -19.81 -3.00
CA GLU A 199 3.19 -20.85 -3.98
C GLU A 199 2.57 -20.22 -5.24
N ARG A 200 3.27 -20.34 -6.36
CA ARG A 200 2.77 -19.92 -7.68
C ARG A 200 2.30 -21.15 -8.45
N LYS A 201 1.12 -21.07 -9.06
CA LYS A 201 0.68 -22.13 -9.99
C LYS A 201 1.58 -22.12 -11.23
N LYS A 202 2.02 -23.31 -11.66
CA LYS A 202 2.65 -23.45 -12.97
C LYS A 202 1.58 -23.17 -14.03
N ILE A 203 1.74 -22.09 -14.79
CA ILE A 203 0.91 -21.83 -15.96
C ILE A 203 1.47 -22.72 -17.06
N ASN A 204 0.71 -23.74 -17.46
CA ASN A 204 1.00 -24.47 -18.70
C ASN A 204 0.61 -23.52 -19.84
N VAL A 205 1.60 -22.82 -20.37
CA VAL A 205 1.45 -22.10 -21.65
C VAL A 205 1.32 -23.18 -22.71
N LYS A 206 0.10 -23.36 -23.25
CA LYS A 206 -0.13 -24.15 -24.47
C LYS A 206 0.17 -23.29 -25.69
#